data_bfec0b57bb77d7749a3cddff1a3670e1
#
_entry.id   bfec0b57bb77d7749a3cddff1a3670e1
#
_cell.length_a   1.000
_cell.length_b   1.000
_cell.length_c   1.000
_cell.angle_alpha   90.00
_cell.angle_beta   90.00
_cell.angle_gamma   90.00
#
_symmetry.space_group_name_H-M   'P 1'
#
loop_
_entity.id
_entity.type
_entity.pdbx_description
1 polymer ?
#
loop_
_entity_poly.entity_id
_entity_poly.type
_entity_poly.pdbx_seq_one_letter_code
_entity_poly.pdbx_strand_id
1 'polypeptide(L)'
;MAFQWSMKGFRAGWRHEASFRLEACLAIALIPLGLWLGNGALEKLALVFPPMLVLSAELLNSAIEAVVDKVSPEFHELAGRAKDMGSAAVFVLLVLVALSWGLILLPRWL
;
A
#
# COMPACT_ATOMS: atom_id res chain seq x y z
N MET A 1 2.53 5.91 -23.35
CA MET A 1 1.94 7.05 -22.63
C MET A 1 1.60 6.69 -21.21
N ALA A 2 0.58 5.85 -21.00
CA ALA A 2 0.17 5.50 -19.64
C ALA A 2 1.28 4.83 -18.84
N PHE A 3 2.06 3.95 -19.48
CA PHE A 3 3.17 3.28 -18.81
C PHE A 3 4.22 4.27 -18.31
N GLN A 4 4.55 5.25 -19.13
CA GLN A 4 5.53 6.27 -18.75
C GLN A 4 5.04 7.11 -17.57
N TRP A 5 3.76 7.45 -17.55
CA TRP A 5 3.16 8.18 -16.44
C TRP A 5 3.15 7.34 -15.16
N SER A 6 2.86 6.05 -15.29
CA SER A 6 2.91 5.14 -14.15
C SER A 6 4.31 5.06 -13.56
N MET A 7 5.33 4.97 -14.41
CA MET A 7 6.71 4.95 -13.93
C MET A 7 7.09 6.26 -13.24
N LYS A 8 6.62 7.39 -13.76
CA LYS A 8 6.83 8.68 -13.09
C LYS A 8 6.14 8.72 -11.73
N GLY A 9 4.96 8.13 -11.63
CA GLY A 9 4.23 8.06 -10.37
C GLY A 9 4.99 7.26 -9.31
N PHE A 10 5.51 6.09 -9.67
CA PHE A 10 6.33 5.30 -8.76
C PHE A 10 7.57 6.06 -8.32
N ARG A 11 8.22 6.73 -9.25
CA ARG A 11 9.41 7.52 -8.93
C ARG A 11 9.08 8.69 -8.00
N ALA A 12 7.97 9.35 -8.24
CA ALA A 12 7.52 10.44 -7.36
C ALA A 12 7.24 9.94 -5.95
N GLY A 13 6.56 8.81 -5.82
CA GLY A 13 6.31 8.19 -4.53
C GLY A 13 7.62 7.86 -3.82
N TRP A 14 8.55 7.23 -4.52
CA TRP A 14 9.83 6.88 -3.93
C TRP A 14 10.63 8.09 -3.47
N ARG A 15 10.62 9.17 -4.26
CA ARG A 15 11.40 10.37 -3.94
C ARG A 15 10.80 11.20 -2.82
N HIS A 16 9.46 11.29 -2.78
CA HIS A 16 8.81 12.30 -1.94
C HIS A 16 8.08 11.73 -0.74
N GLU A 17 7.82 10.42 -0.70
CA GLU A 17 6.95 9.82 0.32
C GLU A 17 7.67 8.73 1.09
N ALA A 18 7.99 9.03 2.37
CA ALA A 18 8.66 8.05 3.24
C ALA A 18 7.79 6.81 3.46
N SER A 19 6.48 7.00 3.63
CA SER A 19 5.55 5.89 3.81
C SER A 19 5.53 4.97 2.60
N PHE A 20 5.57 5.55 1.40
CA PHE A 20 5.62 4.74 0.18
C PHE A 20 6.92 3.93 0.11
N ARG A 21 8.06 4.52 0.46
CA ARG A 21 9.33 3.79 0.47
C ARG A 21 9.27 2.60 1.41
N LEU A 22 8.74 2.80 2.62
CA LEU A 22 8.60 1.72 3.58
C LEU A 22 7.71 0.59 3.05
N GLU A 23 6.56 0.94 2.50
CA GLU A 23 5.59 -0.05 2.02
C GLU A 23 6.06 -0.73 0.74
N ALA A 24 6.80 -0.02 -0.11
CA ALA A 24 7.43 -0.63 -1.27
C ALA A 24 8.48 -1.66 -0.86
N CYS A 25 9.30 -1.34 0.14
CA CYS A 25 10.27 -2.29 0.65
C CYS A 25 9.61 -3.53 1.25
N LEU A 26 8.52 -3.34 2.02
CA LEU A 26 7.75 -4.45 2.55
C LEU A 26 7.17 -5.31 1.43
N ALA A 27 6.62 -4.71 0.39
CA ALA A 27 6.04 -5.44 -0.73
C ALA A 27 7.11 -6.21 -1.51
N ILE A 28 8.28 -5.61 -1.73
CA ILE A 28 9.39 -6.26 -2.41
C ILE A 28 9.81 -7.51 -1.64
N ALA A 29 9.75 -7.49 -0.31
CA ALA A 29 10.06 -8.65 0.51
C ALA A 29 8.90 -9.64 0.55
N LEU A 30 7.67 -9.16 0.77
CA LEU A 30 6.51 -10.03 1.00
C LEU A 30 6.01 -10.72 -0.27
N ILE A 31 6.10 -10.07 -1.43
CA ILE A 31 5.58 -10.66 -2.66
C ILE A 31 6.36 -11.92 -3.05
N PRO A 32 7.70 -11.90 -3.17
CA PRO A 32 8.44 -13.13 -3.45
C PRO A 32 8.26 -14.18 -2.36
N LEU A 33 8.24 -13.75 -1.10
CA LEU A 33 8.07 -14.66 0.03
C LEU A 33 6.71 -15.34 0.00
N GLY A 34 5.66 -14.60 -0.33
CA GLY A 34 4.31 -15.16 -0.47
C GLY A 34 4.20 -16.15 -1.60
N LEU A 35 4.87 -15.88 -2.72
CA LEU A 35 4.91 -16.82 -3.85
C LEU A 35 5.65 -18.10 -3.48
N TRP A 36 6.61 -18.01 -2.58
CA TRP A 36 7.37 -19.19 -2.13
C TRP A 36 6.63 -19.96 -1.04
N LEU A 37 6.03 -19.29 -0.08
CA LEU A 37 5.38 -19.93 1.06
C LEU A 37 3.98 -20.46 0.76
N GLY A 38 3.29 -19.89 -0.23
CA GLY A 38 1.93 -20.31 -0.54
C GLY A 38 1.87 -21.70 -1.15
N ASN A 39 0.91 -22.50 -0.69
CA ASN A 39 0.64 -23.82 -1.24
C ASN A 39 -0.49 -23.69 -2.26
N GLY A 40 -0.13 -23.74 -3.53
CA GLY A 40 -1.11 -23.58 -4.61
C GLY A 40 -1.43 -22.13 -4.94
N ALA A 41 -2.14 -21.95 -6.04
CA ALA A 41 -2.38 -20.62 -6.62
C ALA A 41 -3.18 -19.71 -5.70
N LEU A 42 -4.21 -20.26 -5.02
CA LEU A 42 -5.08 -19.42 -4.18
C LEU A 42 -4.34 -18.88 -2.97
N GLU A 43 -3.50 -19.70 -2.32
CA GLU A 43 -2.73 -19.21 -1.18
C GLU A 43 -1.69 -18.20 -1.61
N LYS A 44 -1.01 -18.45 -2.73
CA LYS A 44 -0.04 -17.49 -3.26
C LYS A 44 -0.69 -16.16 -3.54
N LEU A 45 -1.87 -16.18 -4.17
CA LEU A 45 -2.62 -14.96 -4.45
C LEU A 45 -3.04 -14.26 -3.16
N ALA A 46 -3.54 -15.01 -2.19
CA ALA A 46 -3.96 -14.44 -0.91
C ALA A 46 -2.82 -13.79 -0.14
N LEU A 47 -1.60 -14.31 -0.29
CA LEU A 47 -0.42 -13.73 0.35
C LEU A 47 0.14 -12.53 -0.41
N VAL A 48 0.03 -12.52 -1.73
CA VAL A 48 0.62 -11.47 -2.58
C VAL A 48 -0.34 -10.30 -2.79
N PHE A 49 -1.63 -10.56 -2.89
CA PHE A 49 -2.63 -9.57 -3.24
C PHE A 49 -2.70 -8.40 -2.24
N PRO A 50 -2.79 -8.65 -0.92
CA PRO A 50 -2.89 -7.56 0.04
C PRO A 50 -1.68 -6.61 0.03
N PRO A 51 -0.43 -7.08 -0.02
CA PRO A 51 0.71 -6.16 -0.13
C PRO A 51 0.65 -5.28 -1.39
N MET A 52 0.18 -5.81 -2.51
CA MET A 52 0.02 -5.01 -3.72
C MET A 52 -1.07 -3.96 -3.56
N LEU A 53 -2.16 -4.30 -2.88
CA LEU A 53 -3.21 -3.34 -2.58
C LEU A 53 -2.71 -2.21 -1.67
N VAL A 54 -1.85 -2.53 -0.71
CA VAL A 54 -1.25 -1.51 0.16
C VAL A 54 -0.47 -0.51 -0.68
N LEU A 55 0.34 -0.98 -1.63
CA LEU A 55 1.09 -0.08 -2.51
C LEU A 55 0.16 0.81 -3.32
N SER A 56 -0.90 0.24 -3.87
CA SER A 56 -1.87 1.00 -4.66
C SER A 56 -2.55 2.08 -3.81
N ALA A 57 -2.99 1.70 -2.61
CA ALA A 57 -3.64 2.64 -1.70
C ALA A 57 -2.68 3.74 -1.24
N GLU A 58 -1.42 3.39 -0.99
CA GLU A 58 -0.42 4.38 -0.58
C GLU A 58 -0.16 5.40 -1.68
N LEU A 59 -0.08 4.96 -2.93
CA LEU A 59 0.06 5.88 -4.06
C LEU A 59 -1.13 6.82 -4.16
N LEU A 60 -2.35 6.28 -4.00
CA LEU A 60 -3.55 7.11 -4.04
C LEU A 60 -3.60 8.08 -2.87
N ASN A 61 -3.22 7.63 -1.68
CA ASN A 61 -3.17 8.50 -0.51
C ASN A 61 -2.17 9.63 -0.72
N SER A 62 -1.00 9.32 -1.26
CA SER A 62 0.02 10.34 -1.56
C SER A 62 -0.48 11.33 -2.60
N ALA A 63 -1.22 10.85 -3.60
CA ALA A 63 -1.82 11.72 -4.61
C ALA A 63 -2.85 12.66 -4.00
N ILE A 64 -3.69 12.13 -3.09
CA ILE A 64 -4.67 12.95 -2.38
C ILE A 64 -3.96 14.03 -1.56
N GLU A 65 -2.92 13.66 -0.83
CA GLU A 65 -2.15 14.63 -0.03
C GLU A 65 -1.52 15.71 -0.90
N ALA A 66 -0.99 15.34 -2.06
CA ALA A 66 -0.39 16.30 -2.97
C ALA A 66 -1.43 17.30 -3.48
N VAL A 67 -2.61 16.82 -3.85
CA VAL A 67 -3.70 17.69 -4.33
C VAL A 67 -4.19 18.60 -3.21
N VAL A 68 -4.40 18.02 -2.01
CA VAL A 68 -4.89 18.80 -0.86
C VAL A 68 -3.89 19.87 -0.48
N ASP A 69 -2.59 19.57 -0.45
CA ASP A 69 -1.57 20.54 -0.09
C ASP A 69 -1.45 21.66 -1.12
N LYS A 70 -1.72 21.36 -2.38
CA LYS A 70 -1.71 22.37 -3.45
C LYS A 70 -2.90 23.31 -3.35
N VAL A 71 -4.08 22.75 -3.10
CA VAL A 71 -5.35 23.49 -3.13
C VAL A 71 -5.63 24.18 -1.80
N SER A 72 -5.19 23.57 -0.69
CA SER A 72 -5.45 24.07 0.66
C SER A 72 -4.18 24.01 1.50
N PRO A 73 -3.21 24.92 1.24
CA PRO A 73 -1.94 24.89 1.99
C PRO A 73 -2.12 25.19 3.46
N GLU A 74 -3.19 25.90 3.85
CA GLU A 74 -3.52 26.13 5.25
C GLU A 74 -4.43 25.03 5.74
N PHE A 75 -4.45 24.82 7.06
CA PHE A 75 -5.34 23.83 7.65
C PHE A 75 -6.79 24.17 7.34
N HIS A 76 -7.52 23.18 6.87
CA HIS A 76 -8.96 23.25 6.64
C HIS A 76 -9.55 21.92 7.06
N GLU A 77 -10.72 21.96 7.71
CA GLU A 77 -11.34 20.75 8.25
C GLU A 77 -11.56 19.66 7.18
N LEU A 78 -12.06 20.06 6.01
CA LEU A 78 -12.29 19.09 4.92
C LEU A 78 -10.97 18.54 4.37
N ALA A 79 -9.94 19.37 4.27
CA ALA A 79 -8.63 18.94 3.83
C ALA A 79 -8.02 17.93 4.80
N GLY A 80 -8.11 18.20 6.09
CA GLY A 80 -7.67 17.28 7.13
C GLY A 80 -8.43 15.98 7.09
N ARG A 81 -9.75 16.06 6.90
CA ARG A 81 -10.60 14.87 6.79
C ARG A 81 -10.23 14.00 5.60
N ALA A 82 -9.93 14.62 4.45
CA ALA A 82 -9.52 13.88 3.25
C ALA A 82 -8.21 13.13 3.48
N LYS A 83 -7.24 13.78 4.11
CA LYS A 83 -5.96 13.15 4.43
C LYS A 83 -6.14 11.98 5.42
N ASP A 84 -6.97 12.18 6.44
CA ASP A 84 -7.24 11.15 7.44
C ASP A 84 -7.90 9.93 6.80
N MET A 85 -8.86 10.14 5.92
CA MET A 85 -9.54 9.04 5.23
C MET A 85 -8.61 8.27 4.31
N GLY A 86 -7.72 8.96 3.61
CA GLY A 86 -6.71 8.30 2.79
C GLY A 86 -5.78 7.42 3.61
N SER A 87 -5.33 7.95 4.75
CA SER A 87 -4.50 7.19 5.68
C SER A 87 -5.24 5.98 6.26
N ALA A 88 -6.51 6.16 6.58
CA ALA A 88 -7.35 5.07 7.10
C ALA A 88 -7.50 3.94 6.09
N ALA A 89 -7.62 4.27 4.81
CA ALA A 89 -7.71 3.26 3.74
C ALA A 89 -6.46 2.39 3.71
N VAL A 90 -5.28 3.00 3.84
CA VAL A 90 -4.02 2.25 3.92
C VAL A 90 -4.00 1.36 5.15
N PHE A 91 -4.45 1.88 6.29
CA PHE A 91 -4.49 1.12 7.53
C PHE A 91 -5.35 -0.13 7.41
N VAL A 92 -6.53 -0.03 6.79
CA VAL A 92 -7.41 -1.19 6.57
C VAL A 92 -6.68 -2.27 5.77
N LEU A 93 -5.93 -1.88 4.75
CA LEU A 93 -5.20 -2.84 3.93
C LEU A 93 -4.01 -3.45 4.65
N LEU A 94 -3.35 -2.70 5.54
CA LEU A 94 -2.31 -3.26 6.40
C LEU A 94 -2.88 -4.32 7.34
N VAL A 95 -4.08 -4.10 7.87
CA VAL A 95 -4.79 -5.12 8.66
C VAL A 95 -5.07 -6.35 7.80
N LEU A 96 -5.46 -6.14 6.54
CA LEU A 96 -5.70 -7.25 5.61
C LEU A 96 -4.43 -8.08 5.38
N VAL A 97 -3.28 -7.44 5.24
CA VAL A 97 -2.00 -8.14 5.14
C VAL A 97 -1.79 -9.03 6.35
N ALA A 98 -1.96 -8.47 7.55
CA ALA A 98 -1.77 -9.20 8.80
C ALA A 98 -2.74 -10.38 8.90
N LEU A 99 -4.00 -10.18 8.54
CA LEU A 99 -5.02 -11.25 8.58
C LEU A 99 -4.70 -12.36 7.60
N SER A 100 -4.38 -12.01 6.35
CA SER A 100 -4.11 -13.02 5.32
C SER A 100 -2.88 -13.85 5.67
N TRP A 101 -1.81 -13.19 6.03
CA TRP A 101 -0.57 -13.88 6.40
C TRP A 101 -0.74 -14.68 7.67
N GLY A 102 -1.41 -14.11 8.67
CA GLY A 102 -1.65 -14.81 9.92
C GLY A 102 -2.52 -16.04 9.75
N LEU A 103 -3.64 -15.91 9.07
CA LEU A 103 -4.58 -17.03 8.89
C LEU A 103 -3.99 -18.17 8.07
N ILE A 104 -3.12 -17.85 7.13
CA ILE A 104 -2.53 -18.88 6.26
C ILE A 104 -1.31 -19.53 6.91
N LEU A 105 -0.43 -18.73 7.50
CA LEU A 105 0.87 -19.22 7.94
C LEU A 105 0.93 -19.65 9.40
N LEU A 106 0.22 -18.96 10.31
CA LEU A 106 0.29 -19.31 11.73
C LEU A 106 -0.10 -20.77 12.03
N PRO A 107 -1.17 -21.33 11.43
CA PRO A 107 -1.51 -22.72 11.70
C PRO A 107 -0.41 -23.71 11.37
N ARG A 108 0.50 -23.37 10.47
CA ARG A 108 1.61 -24.25 10.09
C ARG A 108 2.71 -24.28 11.13
N TRP A 109 2.79 -23.26 11.97
CA TRP A 109 3.85 -23.14 12.97
C TRP A 109 3.34 -23.40 14.39
N LEU A 110 2.02 -23.46 14.55
CA LEU A 110 1.36 -23.78 15.81
C LEU A 110 0.76 -25.18 15.78
#